data_b50049c3d334cda97e66a7a143294825
#
_entry.id   b50049c3d334cda97e66a7a143294825
#
_cell.length_a   1.000
_cell.length_b   1.000
_cell.length_c   1.000
_cell.angle_alpha   90.00
_cell.angle_beta   90.00
_cell.angle_gamma   90.00
#
_symmetry.space_group_name_H-M   'P 1'
#
loop_
_entity.id
_entity.type
_entity.pdbx_description
1 polymer ?
#
loop_
_entity_poly.entity_id
_entity_poly.type
_entity_poly.pdbx_seq_one_letter_code
_entity_poly.pdbx_strand_id
1 'polypeptide(L)'
;GGGVLDGKSRLSGEEITSVVKRFTSRWDEGFNPKLGHTSHLLMSLPRGTKATHVRDIASDVCERFFQNADRNFDYLIAVHKDRDHPHAHVVLNRRSQEGEFFYLGRDHHFNYDAFRLAMVEEAEKYGVRLEATRRVDRGEIHYPPRTREVYAAKEEGRAVHQRERVGEDLDRALGEIAGNAQVYRSLAAEASPENRED
;
A
#
# COMPACT_ATOMS: atom_id res chain seq x y z
N GLY A 1 -4.37 8.90 -18.80
CA GLY A 1 -3.07 8.37 -19.06
C GLY A 1 -2.20 8.39 -17.82
N GLY A 2 -1.51 7.31 -17.57
CA GLY A 2 -0.51 7.20 -16.51
C GLY A 2 0.81 7.86 -16.91
N GLY A 3 1.72 8.03 -15.96
CA GLY A 3 3.08 8.52 -16.19
C GLY A 3 4.04 7.92 -15.19
N VAL A 4 5.29 7.73 -15.59
CA VAL A 4 6.38 7.30 -14.72
C VAL A 4 7.05 8.55 -14.15
N LEU A 5 7.38 8.50 -12.88
CA LEU A 5 7.98 9.59 -12.14
C LEU A 5 9.35 9.18 -11.58
N ASP A 6 10.28 10.10 -11.61
CA ASP A 6 11.51 10.07 -10.81
C ASP A 6 11.38 11.22 -9.80
N GLY A 7 11.16 10.89 -8.54
CA GLY A 7 10.68 11.86 -7.57
C GLY A 7 9.33 12.44 -7.99
N LYS A 8 9.17 13.77 -7.94
CA LYS A 8 7.92 14.48 -8.34
C LYS A 8 7.87 14.87 -9.82
N SER A 9 8.92 14.59 -10.60
CA SER A 9 9.01 14.92 -12.01
C SER A 9 8.45 13.83 -12.90
N ARG A 10 7.63 14.23 -13.89
CA ARG A 10 7.14 13.30 -14.92
C ARG A 10 8.21 13.08 -15.98
N LEU A 11 8.53 11.82 -16.25
CA LEU A 11 9.54 11.44 -17.24
C LEU A 11 8.95 11.36 -18.66
N SER A 12 9.73 11.78 -19.64
CA SER A 12 9.53 11.50 -21.07
C SER A 12 9.89 10.04 -21.41
N GLY A 13 9.55 9.58 -22.61
CA GLY A 13 9.88 8.21 -23.05
C GLY A 13 11.39 7.91 -23.08
N GLU A 14 12.21 8.88 -23.48
CA GLU A 14 13.67 8.74 -23.51
C GLU A 14 14.27 8.73 -22.08
N GLU A 15 13.78 9.59 -21.23
CA GLU A 15 14.20 9.64 -19.82
C GLU A 15 13.83 8.36 -19.08
N ILE A 16 12.69 7.73 -19.38
CA ILE A 16 12.31 6.44 -18.79
C ILE A 16 13.36 5.37 -19.05
N THR A 17 13.88 5.28 -20.28
CA THR A 17 14.93 4.29 -20.63
C THR A 17 16.20 4.51 -19.81
N SER A 18 16.62 5.74 -19.66
CA SER A 18 17.82 6.11 -18.88
C SER A 18 17.61 5.82 -17.38
N VAL A 19 16.43 6.16 -16.85
CA VAL A 19 16.09 5.88 -15.45
C VAL A 19 16.02 4.39 -15.18
N VAL A 20 15.39 3.60 -16.05
CA VAL A 20 15.33 2.13 -15.92
C VAL A 20 16.73 1.53 -15.95
N LYS A 21 17.61 1.97 -16.87
CA LYS A 21 18.99 1.51 -16.92
C LYS A 21 19.75 1.81 -15.62
N ARG A 22 19.60 3.01 -15.07
CA ARG A 22 20.19 3.38 -13.78
C ARG A 22 19.60 2.54 -12.64
N PHE A 23 18.28 2.36 -12.63
CA PHE A 23 17.56 1.58 -11.62
C PHE A 23 18.01 0.11 -11.60
N THR A 24 18.34 -0.47 -12.74
CA THR A 24 18.76 -1.86 -12.87
C THR A 24 20.28 -2.07 -12.83
N SER A 25 21.07 -0.99 -12.81
CA SER A 25 22.53 -1.05 -12.97
C SER A 25 23.27 -1.90 -11.93
N ARG A 26 22.67 -2.06 -10.74
CA ARG A 26 23.27 -2.79 -9.62
C ARG A 26 22.78 -4.24 -9.50
N TRP A 27 21.92 -4.70 -10.41
CA TRP A 27 21.34 -6.05 -10.29
C TRP A 27 22.36 -7.17 -10.52
N ASP A 28 23.40 -6.91 -11.31
CA ASP A 28 24.41 -7.90 -11.69
C ASP A 28 25.64 -7.95 -10.74
N GLU A 29 25.57 -7.26 -9.60
CA GLU A 29 26.67 -7.20 -8.62
C GLU A 29 26.80 -8.46 -7.75
N GLY A 30 26.63 -9.66 -8.35
CA GLY A 30 26.79 -10.96 -7.66
C GLY A 30 25.65 -11.31 -6.69
N PHE A 31 24.55 -10.58 -6.77
CA PHE A 31 23.40 -10.74 -5.89
C PHE A 31 22.18 -11.24 -6.67
N ASN A 32 21.75 -12.48 -6.37
CA ASN A 32 20.56 -13.08 -6.98
C ASN A 32 19.54 -13.46 -5.88
N PRO A 33 18.68 -12.52 -5.47
CA PRO A 33 17.74 -12.74 -4.38
C PRO A 33 16.62 -13.70 -4.78
N LYS A 34 16.24 -14.63 -3.86
CA LYS A 34 15.13 -15.57 -4.06
C LYS A 34 13.81 -14.89 -4.47
N LEU A 35 13.56 -13.69 -3.99
CA LEU A 35 12.34 -12.92 -4.23
C LEU A 35 12.48 -11.87 -5.35
N GLY A 36 13.55 -11.95 -6.15
CA GLY A 36 13.87 -10.98 -7.19
C GLY A 36 14.42 -9.66 -6.66
N HIS A 37 14.87 -8.81 -7.57
CA HIS A 37 15.52 -7.53 -7.27
C HIS A 37 14.56 -6.43 -6.84
N THR A 38 13.27 -6.57 -7.16
CA THR A 38 12.27 -5.52 -6.90
C THR A 38 11.13 -5.99 -6.00
N SER A 39 10.54 -5.04 -5.30
CA SER A 39 9.23 -5.17 -4.66
C SER A 39 8.24 -4.22 -5.33
N HIS A 40 7.00 -4.66 -5.46
CA HIS A 40 5.92 -3.89 -6.03
C HIS A 40 4.90 -3.57 -4.94
N LEU A 41 4.68 -2.28 -4.70
CA LEU A 41 3.68 -1.77 -3.77
C LEU A 41 2.57 -1.10 -4.56
N LEU A 42 1.34 -1.27 -4.13
CA LEU A 42 0.15 -0.62 -4.69
C LEU A 42 -0.48 0.27 -3.64
N MET A 43 -0.57 1.56 -3.93
CA MET A 43 -1.24 2.56 -3.12
C MET A 43 -2.52 2.99 -3.83
N SER A 44 -3.68 2.52 -3.35
CA SER A 44 -4.99 2.88 -3.90
C SER A 44 -5.62 3.98 -3.06
N LEU A 45 -6.22 4.96 -3.72
CA LEU A 45 -6.82 6.14 -3.11
C LEU A 45 -8.31 6.20 -3.42
N PRO A 46 -9.12 6.97 -2.67
CA PRO A 46 -10.55 7.09 -2.89
C PRO A 46 -10.88 7.58 -4.30
N ARG A 47 -12.07 7.18 -4.78
CA ARG A 47 -12.62 7.65 -6.04
C ARG A 47 -12.65 9.18 -6.07
N GLY A 48 -12.28 9.76 -7.20
CA GLY A 48 -12.25 11.21 -7.40
C GLY A 48 -10.95 11.90 -6.94
N THR A 49 -10.01 11.18 -6.30
CA THR A 49 -8.70 11.77 -5.97
C THR A 49 -7.97 12.21 -7.24
N LYS A 50 -7.47 13.44 -7.25
CA LYS A 50 -6.72 13.98 -8.39
C LYS A 50 -5.41 13.23 -8.58
N ALA A 51 -4.99 13.01 -9.84
CA ALA A 51 -3.73 12.30 -10.13
C ALA A 51 -2.50 12.98 -9.53
N THR A 52 -2.52 14.31 -9.42
CA THR A 52 -1.47 15.07 -8.75
C THR A 52 -1.37 14.71 -7.28
N HIS A 53 -2.51 14.60 -6.58
CA HIS A 53 -2.54 14.19 -5.19
C HIS A 53 -2.11 12.72 -5.02
N VAL A 54 -2.53 11.81 -5.94
CA VAL A 54 -2.05 10.42 -5.93
C VAL A 54 -0.53 10.36 -6.03
N ARG A 55 0.04 11.15 -6.95
CA ARG A 55 1.49 11.28 -7.13
C ARG A 55 2.17 11.78 -5.85
N ASP A 56 1.68 12.89 -5.32
CA ASP A 56 2.33 13.58 -4.21
C ASP A 56 2.25 12.76 -2.93
N ILE A 57 1.09 12.16 -2.63
CA ILE A 57 0.92 11.24 -1.50
C ILE A 57 1.84 10.03 -1.63
N ALA A 58 1.90 9.40 -2.81
CA ALA A 58 2.78 8.24 -3.02
C ALA A 58 4.26 8.63 -2.89
N SER A 59 4.66 9.81 -3.37
CA SER A 59 6.01 10.33 -3.23
C SER A 59 6.37 10.59 -1.77
N ASP A 60 5.50 11.27 -1.02
CA ASP A 60 5.74 11.63 0.38
C ASP A 60 5.86 10.35 1.26
N VAL A 61 5.00 9.35 1.01
CA VAL A 61 5.11 8.03 1.68
C VAL A 61 6.42 7.34 1.32
N CYS A 62 6.82 7.35 0.05
CA CYS A 62 8.08 6.73 -0.38
C CYS A 62 9.30 7.45 0.21
N GLU A 63 9.32 8.77 0.21
CA GLU A 63 10.40 9.57 0.82
C GLU A 63 10.54 9.21 2.30
N ARG A 64 9.42 9.15 3.03
CA ARG A 64 9.41 8.83 4.46
C ARG A 64 10.02 7.46 4.79
N PHE A 65 9.76 6.43 3.98
CA PHE A 65 10.22 5.06 4.24
C PHE A 65 11.50 4.70 3.53
N PHE A 66 11.76 5.24 2.36
CA PHE A 66 12.79 4.74 1.45
C PHE A 66 13.91 5.74 1.18
N GLN A 67 13.69 7.03 1.40
CA GLN A 67 14.71 8.06 1.16
C GLN A 67 14.76 9.02 2.35
N ASN A 68 15.51 8.65 3.37
CA ASN A 68 15.71 9.46 4.56
C ASN A 68 17.20 9.41 4.98
N ALA A 69 17.53 9.98 6.14
CA ALA A 69 18.91 10.06 6.61
C ALA A 69 19.59 8.70 6.80
N ASP A 70 18.79 7.66 7.09
CA ASP A 70 19.30 6.32 7.43
C ASP A 70 19.24 5.34 6.26
N ARG A 71 18.43 5.64 5.23
CA ARG A 71 18.11 4.70 4.14
C ARG A 71 17.95 5.39 2.81
N ASN A 72 18.49 4.76 1.78
CA ASN A 72 18.36 5.25 0.42
C ASN A 72 18.06 4.09 -0.55
N PHE A 73 16.77 3.82 -0.75
CA PHE A 73 16.29 2.84 -1.71
C PHE A 73 15.86 3.55 -3.00
N ASP A 74 16.28 3.02 -4.14
CA ASP A 74 15.77 3.49 -5.43
C ASP A 74 14.36 2.97 -5.66
N TYR A 75 13.46 3.87 -6.10
CA TYR A 75 12.09 3.50 -6.47
C TYR A 75 11.59 4.29 -7.67
N LEU A 76 10.59 3.74 -8.33
CA LEU A 76 9.84 4.38 -9.43
C LEU A 76 8.37 4.39 -9.09
N ILE A 77 7.67 5.48 -9.41
CA ILE A 77 6.23 5.62 -9.19
C ILE A 77 5.53 5.76 -10.55
N ALA A 78 4.52 4.93 -10.78
CA ALA A 78 3.62 5.05 -11.92
C ALA A 78 2.19 5.31 -11.43
N VAL A 79 1.60 6.44 -11.85
CA VAL A 79 0.24 6.84 -11.48
C VAL A 79 -0.74 6.41 -12.55
N HIS A 80 -1.80 5.71 -12.14
CA HIS A 80 -2.86 5.19 -12.98
C HIS A 80 -4.22 5.79 -12.60
N LYS A 81 -5.03 6.11 -13.63
CA LYS A 81 -6.39 6.67 -13.50
C LYS A 81 -7.40 5.91 -14.36
N ASP A 82 -7.03 4.74 -14.81
CA ASP A 82 -7.83 3.88 -15.70
C ASP A 82 -8.93 3.12 -14.97
N ARG A 83 -8.99 3.23 -13.65
CA ARG A 83 -9.99 2.61 -12.78
C ARG A 83 -10.69 3.66 -11.92
N ASP A 84 -11.83 3.27 -11.35
CA ASP A 84 -12.62 4.09 -10.44
C ASP A 84 -11.81 4.63 -9.25
N HIS A 85 -10.90 3.82 -8.73
CA HIS A 85 -9.97 4.19 -7.69
C HIS A 85 -8.61 4.49 -8.32
N PRO A 86 -8.19 5.76 -8.36
CA PRO A 86 -6.86 6.11 -8.83
C PRO A 86 -5.81 5.53 -7.89
N HIS A 87 -4.70 5.11 -8.46
CA HIS A 87 -3.68 4.39 -7.71
C HIS A 87 -2.28 4.65 -8.22
N ALA A 88 -1.31 4.47 -7.33
CA ALA A 88 0.11 4.51 -7.64
C ALA A 88 0.71 3.10 -7.52
N HIS A 89 1.44 2.69 -8.54
CA HIS A 89 2.35 1.56 -8.48
C HIS A 89 3.73 2.07 -8.10
N VAL A 90 4.30 1.52 -7.06
CA VAL A 90 5.68 1.79 -6.65
C VAL A 90 6.50 0.54 -6.88
N VAL A 91 7.51 0.66 -7.72
CA VAL A 91 8.52 -0.39 -7.94
C VAL A 91 9.77 0.01 -7.19
N LEU A 92 10.13 -0.75 -6.18
CA LEU A 92 11.23 -0.49 -5.26
C LEU A 92 12.37 -1.47 -5.52
N ASN A 93 13.61 -1.01 -5.64
CA ASN A 93 14.78 -1.86 -5.52
C ASN A 93 14.86 -2.41 -4.10
N ARG A 94 14.96 -3.75 -3.96
CA ARG A 94 14.94 -4.38 -2.63
C ARG A 94 16.22 -4.20 -1.84
N ARG A 95 17.28 -3.76 -2.47
CA ARG A 95 18.56 -3.46 -1.82
C ARG A 95 18.81 -1.96 -1.85
N SER A 96 18.96 -1.35 -0.68
CA SER A 96 19.31 0.05 -0.56
C SER A 96 20.74 0.32 -1.03
N GLN A 97 21.11 1.58 -1.16
CA GLN A 97 22.49 1.97 -1.51
C GLN A 97 23.47 1.58 -0.41
N GLU A 98 23.01 1.54 0.85
CA GLU A 98 23.80 1.13 2.03
C GLU A 98 23.84 -0.39 2.20
N GLY A 99 23.07 -1.16 1.39
CA GLY A 99 23.04 -2.62 1.41
C GLY A 99 21.94 -3.22 2.27
N GLU A 100 21.06 -2.41 2.87
CA GLU A 100 19.89 -2.89 3.60
C GLU A 100 18.90 -3.58 2.65
N PHE A 101 18.24 -4.63 3.16
CA PHE A 101 17.26 -5.41 2.41
C PHE A 101 15.84 -5.03 2.79
N PHE A 102 15.02 -4.67 1.79
CA PHE A 102 13.59 -4.47 1.98
C PHE A 102 12.86 -5.80 2.11
N TYR A 103 12.17 -5.99 3.21
CA TYR A 103 11.14 -7.00 3.40
C TYR A 103 10.05 -6.49 4.33
N LEU A 104 8.83 -6.97 4.15
CA LEU A 104 7.72 -6.62 5.03
C LEU A 104 7.63 -7.65 6.15
N GLY A 105 7.77 -7.21 7.38
CA GLY A 105 7.68 -8.02 8.58
C GLY A 105 6.78 -7.37 9.63
N ARG A 106 6.10 -8.18 10.46
CA ARG A 106 5.18 -7.66 11.47
C ARG A 106 5.91 -6.77 12.49
N ASP A 107 7.07 -7.21 12.93
CA ASP A 107 7.89 -6.55 13.94
C ASP A 107 9.10 -5.81 13.32
N HIS A 108 8.99 -5.47 12.04
CA HIS A 108 10.00 -4.75 11.30
C HIS A 108 9.57 -3.29 11.08
N HIS A 109 10.52 -2.38 10.89
CA HIS A 109 10.20 -0.99 10.56
C HIS A 109 9.45 -0.84 9.22
N PHE A 110 9.65 -1.80 8.29
CA PHE A 110 8.80 -1.95 7.11
C PHE A 110 7.67 -2.93 7.42
N ASN A 111 6.50 -2.42 7.78
CA ASN A 111 5.31 -3.21 8.02
C ASN A 111 4.07 -2.55 7.42
N TYR A 112 3.04 -3.34 7.15
CA TYR A 112 1.84 -2.85 6.49
C TYR A 112 1.08 -1.80 7.31
N ASP A 113 1.08 -1.90 8.63
CA ASP A 113 0.34 -0.98 9.48
C ASP A 113 1.02 0.41 9.50
N ALA A 114 2.36 0.44 9.56
CA ALA A 114 3.12 1.68 9.42
C ALA A 114 2.89 2.35 8.05
N PHE A 115 2.86 1.57 6.96
CA PHE A 115 2.55 2.10 5.63
C PHE A 115 1.13 2.65 5.52
N ARG A 116 0.12 1.96 6.10
CA ARG A 116 -1.26 2.45 6.10
C ARG A 116 -1.39 3.75 6.86
N LEU A 117 -0.78 3.82 8.05
CA LEU A 117 -0.79 5.04 8.87
C LEU A 117 -0.12 6.20 8.13
N ALA A 118 1.04 5.98 7.54
CA ALA A 118 1.72 6.99 6.74
C ALA A 118 0.86 7.45 5.55
N MET A 119 0.18 6.52 4.86
CA MET A 119 -0.75 6.90 3.79
C MET A 119 -1.88 7.80 4.28
N VAL A 120 -2.45 7.55 5.46
CA VAL A 120 -3.48 8.40 6.07
C VAL A 120 -2.91 9.79 6.36
N GLU A 121 -1.78 9.85 7.06
CA GLU A 121 -1.15 11.11 7.45
C GLU A 121 -0.73 11.95 6.23
N GLU A 122 -0.12 11.32 5.22
CA GLU A 122 0.30 12.04 4.00
C GLU A 122 -0.92 12.46 3.15
N ALA A 123 -1.96 11.64 3.06
CA ALA A 123 -3.18 11.96 2.32
C ALA A 123 -3.94 13.14 2.92
N GLU A 124 -3.95 13.28 4.24
CA GLU A 124 -4.62 14.37 4.96
C GLU A 124 -4.04 15.73 4.57
N LYS A 125 -2.75 15.85 4.32
CA LYS A 125 -2.08 17.07 3.84
C LYS A 125 -2.66 17.59 2.51
N TYR A 126 -3.24 16.71 1.72
CA TYR A 126 -3.87 17.00 0.42
C TYR A 126 -5.41 17.01 0.49
N GLY A 127 -5.98 16.97 1.70
CA GLY A 127 -7.43 16.94 1.90
C GLY A 127 -8.09 15.62 1.48
N VAL A 128 -7.32 14.53 1.39
CA VAL A 128 -7.81 13.20 1.06
C VAL A 128 -7.96 12.38 2.34
N ARG A 129 -9.19 12.03 2.68
CA ARG A 129 -9.47 11.18 3.85
C ARG A 129 -9.26 9.71 3.52
N LEU A 130 -8.43 9.05 4.31
CA LEU A 130 -8.21 7.61 4.28
C LEU A 130 -8.44 7.03 5.67
N GLU A 131 -8.78 5.75 5.70
CA GLU A 131 -8.86 4.97 6.95
C GLU A 131 -7.78 3.89 6.96
N ALA A 132 -6.97 3.85 8.02
CA ALA A 132 -5.94 2.83 8.22
C ALA A 132 -6.51 1.50 8.74
N THR A 133 -7.77 1.18 8.43
CA THR A 133 -8.44 -0.03 8.91
C THR A 133 -8.12 -1.24 8.04
N ARG A 134 -7.84 -2.37 8.69
CA ARG A 134 -7.72 -3.68 8.04
C ARG A 134 -9.11 -4.29 7.82
N ARG A 135 -9.21 -5.29 6.93
CA ARG A 135 -10.47 -6.03 6.74
C ARG A 135 -11.03 -6.62 8.04
N VAL A 136 -10.13 -7.15 8.87
CA VAL A 136 -10.47 -7.69 10.19
C VAL A 136 -11.02 -6.60 11.12
N ASP A 137 -10.47 -5.39 11.08
CA ASP A 137 -10.95 -4.27 11.89
C ASP A 137 -12.39 -3.88 11.54
N ARG A 138 -12.82 -4.17 10.31
CA ARG A 138 -14.20 -4.00 9.82
C ARG A 138 -15.09 -5.24 10.01
N GLY A 139 -14.64 -6.23 10.78
CA GLY A 139 -15.37 -7.47 11.02
C GLY A 139 -15.37 -8.48 9.88
N GLU A 140 -14.49 -8.32 8.88
CA GLU A 140 -14.41 -9.21 7.73
C GLU A 140 -13.52 -10.43 8.04
N ILE A 141 -14.13 -11.61 8.15
CA ILE A 141 -13.44 -12.87 8.46
C ILE A 141 -12.91 -13.63 7.23
N HIS A 142 -13.30 -13.23 6.02
CA HIS A 142 -12.84 -13.87 4.79
C HIS A 142 -11.48 -13.35 4.33
N TYR A 143 -10.73 -14.19 3.61
CA TYR A 143 -9.56 -13.71 2.89
C TYR A 143 -9.98 -12.79 1.74
N PRO A 144 -9.16 -11.79 1.38
CA PRO A 144 -9.41 -11.02 0.16
C PRO A 144 -9.40 -11.98 -1.04
N PRO A 145 -10.30 -11.78 -2.03
CA PRO A 145 -10.30 -12.58 -3.23
C PRO A 145 -8.98 -12.39 -3.99
N ARG A 146 -8.49 -13.46 -4.61
CA ARG A 146 -7.31 -13.36 -5.49
C ARG A 146 -7.66 -12.55 -6.73
N THR A 147 -6.73 -11.78 -7.23
CA THR A 147 -6.91 -10.96 -8.46
C THR A 147 -7.43 -11.80 -9.63
N ARG A 148 -6.89 -13.02 -9.83
CA ARG A 148 -7.36 -13.96 -10.84
C ARG A 148 -8.84 -14.30 -10.69
N GLU A 149 -9.32 -14.51 -9.47
CA GLU A 149 -10.72 -14.79 -9.19
C GLU A 149 -11.62 -13.59 -9.51
N VAL A 150 -11.18 -12.38 -9.18
CA VAL A 150 -11.94 -11.15 -9.51
C VAL A 150 -12.11 -11.01 -11.02
N TYR A 151 -11.07 -11.27 -11.81
CA TYR A 151 -11.17 -11.19 -13.27
C TYR A 151 -12.04 -12.31 -13.85
N ALA A 152 -11.87 -13.56 -13.41
CA ALA A 152 -12.68 -14.68 -13.85
C ALA A 152 -14.16 -14.47 -13.53
N ALA A 153 -14.48 -14.05 -12.31
CA ALA A 153 -15.86 -13.75 -11.92
C ALA A 153 -16.48 -12.64 -12.79
N LYS A 154 -15.69 -11.61 -13.13
CA LYS A 154 -16.13 -10.52 -14.01
C LYS A 154 -16.40 -11.01 -15.44
N GLU A 155 -15.52 -11.84 -16.00
CA GLU A 155 -15.70 -12.43 -17.34
C GLU A 155 -16.91 -13.38 -17.42
N GLU A 156 -17.11 -14.17 -16.36
CA GLU A 156 -18.19 -15.15 -16.25
C GLU A 156 -19.53 -14.56 -15.77
N GLY A 157 -19.56 -13.25 -15.40
CA GLY A 157 -20.76 -12.57 -14.90
C GLY A 157 -21.29 -13.13 -13.57
N ARG A 158 -20.45 -13.76 -12.76
CA ARG A 158 -20.81 -14.35 -11.47
C ARG A 158 -20.26 -13.56 -10.29
N ALA A 159 -20.77 -13.88 -9.09
CA ALA A 159 -20.20 -13.33 -7.84
C ALA A 159 -18.76 -13.80 -7.62
N VAL A 160 -17.95 -12.94 -7.03
CA VAL A 160 -16.56 -13.24 -6.65
C VAL A 160 -16.56 -14.22 -5.47
N HIS A 161 -15.88 -15.35 -5.63
CA HIS A 161 -15.73 -16.32 -4.56
C HIS A 161 -14.72 -15.81 -3.52
N GLN A 162 -15.13 -15.73 -2.26
CA GLN A 162 -14.27 -15.37 -1.14
C GLN A 162 -13.92 -16.64 -0.36
N ARG A 163 -12.62 -16.81 -0.11
CA ARG A 163 -12.13 -17.95 0.68
C ARG A 163 -12.34 -17.67 2.16
N GLU A 164 -12.91 -18.65 2.84
CA GLU A 164 -13.05 -18.60 4.29
C GLU A 164 -11.71 -18.78 5.00
N ARG A 165 -11.55 -18.10 6.13
CA ARG A 165 -10.46 -18.41 7.06
C ARG A 165 -10.85 -19.67 7.85
N VAL A 166 -9.88 -20.50 8.15
CA VAL A 166 -10.08 -21.74 8.94
C VAL A 166 -8.96 -21.90 9.96
N GLY A 167 -9.20 -22.69 11.00
CA GLY A 167 -8.22 -22.98 12.04
C GLY A 167 -7.68 -21.73 12.73
N GLU A 168 -6.41 -21.73 13.06
CA GLU A 168 -5.74 -20.64 13.79
C GLU A 168 -5.89 -19.26 13.15
N ASP A 169 -6.00 -19.17 11.81
CA ASP A 169 -6.20 -17.92 11.12
C ASP A 169 -7.61 -17.33 11.35
N LEU A 170 -8.62 -18.22 11.49
CA LEU A 170 -9.97 -17.82 11.86
C LEU A 170 -10.02 -17.38 13.32
N ASP A 171 -9.43 -18.17 14.21
CA ASP A 171 -9.41 -17.89 15.65
C ASP A 171 -8.73 -16.56 15.94
N ARG A 172 -7.62 -16.28 15.26
CA ARG A 172 -6.92 -14.99 15.36
C ARG A 172 -7.78 -13.84 14.86
N ALA A 173 -8.44 -13.99 13.71
CA ALA A 173 -9.32 -12.96 13.16
C ALA A 173 -10.50 -12.66 14.09
N LEU A 174 -11.13 -13.67 14.65
CA LEU A 174 -12.23 -13.53 15.60
C LEU A 174 -11.76 -12.87 16.91
N GLY A 175 -10.58 -13.23 17.40
CA GLY A 175 -9.98 -12.59 18.58
C GLY A 175 -9.70 -11.09 18.35
N GLU A 176 -9.16 -10.72 17.17
CA GLU A 176 -8.93 -9.32 16.80
C GLU A 176 -10.25 -8.54 16.69
N ILE A 177 -11.28 -9.11 16.06
CA ILE A 177 -12.61 -8.50 15.95
C ILE A 177 -13.23 -8.28 17.34
N ALA A 178 -13.16 -9.26 18.21
CA ALA A 178 -13.68 -9.15 19.57
C ALA A 178 -12.93 -8.09 20.38
N GLY A 179 -11.61 -8.03 20.27
CA GLY A 179 -10.79 -6.99 20.90
C GLY A 179 -11.16 -5.59 20.42
N ASN A 180 -11.27 -5.40 19.12
CA ASN A 180 -11.67 -4.12 18.52
C ASN A 180 -13.09 -3.71 18.97
N ALA A 181 -14.04 -4.64 18.99
CA ALA A 181 -15.40 -4.37 19.47
C ALA A 181 -15.42 -3.92 20.94
N GLN A 182 -14.53 -4.46 21.76
CA GLN A 182 -14.40 -4.01 23.15
C GLN A 182 -13.84 -2.60 23.25
N VAL A 183 -12.80 -2.27 22.47
CA VAL A 183 -12.22 -0.93 22.39
C VAL A 183 -13.26 0.10 21.94
N TYR A 184 -14.00 -0.19 20.87
CA TYR A 184 -15.06 0.71 20.39
C TYR A 184 -16.17 0.93 21.41
N ARG A 185 -16.56 -0.12 22.16
CA ARG A 185 -17.54 0.03 23.26
C ARG A 185 -17.03 0.93 24.38
N SER A 186 -15.75 0.81 24.75
CA SER A 186 -15.13 1.67 25.75
C SER A 186 -15.10 3.14 25.29
N LEU A 187 -14.65 3.36 24.05
CA LEU A 187 -14.64 4.70 23.45
C LEU A 187 -16.03 5.32 23.34
N ALA A 188 -17.02 4.54 22.93
CA ALA A 188 -18.41 4.99 22.88
C ALA A 188 -18.98 5.32 24.26
N ALA A 189 -18.56 4.59 25.31
CA ALA A 189 -18.95 4.90 26.69
C ALA A 189 -18.33 6.19 27.23
N GLU A 190 -17.11 6.49 26.79
CA GLU A 190 -16.37 7.71 27.16
C GLU A 190 -16.75 8.92 26.31
N ALA A 191 -17.31 8.71 25.11
CA ALA A 191 -17.73 9.78 24.22
C ALA A 191 -18.84 10.66 24.87
N SER A 192 -18.76 11.96 24.62
CA SER A 192 -19.83 12.90 25.06
C SER A 192 -21.16 12.53 24.40
N PRO A 193 -22.29 12.90 25.01
CA PRO A 193 -23.63 12.63 24.43
C PRO A 193 -23.80 13.15 23.00
N GLU A 194 -23.14 14.25 22.67
CA GLU A 194 -23.17 14.88 21.33
C GLU A 194 -22.45 14.06 20.25
N ASN A 195 -21.50 13.19 20.65
CA ASN A 195 -20.71 12.35 19.73
C ASN A 195 -21.18 10.88 19.72
N ARG A 196 -22.33 10.57 20.33
CA ARG A 196 -22.87 9.18 20.38
C ARG A 196 -23.79 8.83 19.22
N GLU A 197 -24.18 9.80 18.40
CA GLU A 197 -25.13 9.63 17.30
C GLU A 197 -24.44 9.48 15.92
N ASP A 198 -23.11 9.58 15.84
CA ASP A 198 -22.30 9.29 14.63
C ASP A 198 -21.66 7.89 14.73
#